data_22b8765b64d6b6831d48bbaa7d0e0d3f
#
_entry.id   22b8765b64d6b6831d48bbaa7d0e0d3f
#
_cell.length_a   1.000
_cell.length_b   1.000
_cell.length_c   1.000
_cell.angle_alpha   90.00
_cell.angle_beta   90.00
_cell.angle_gamma   90.00
#
_symmetry.space_group_name_H-M   'P 1'
#
loop_
_entity.id
_entity.type
_entity.pdbx_description
1 polymer ?
#
loop_
_entity_poly.entity_id
_entity_poly.type
_entity_poly.pdbx_seq_one_letter_code
_entity_poly.pdbx_strand_id
1 'polypeptide(L)'
;MIWLELAIIQRALIGCVLTGFLTGLIGVFVVRMRLSSIGYSMSHGAFAGAALGVAISSNPLLTSFLFSAVTALLIGPVADKARLSQDTITSIAFPLNMSLAFIFLTLSPQVGLSSEVASVLWGSVISMSNKDILFMAILCTATPTLIGFFWKELFAIMFDRRLAEADGINTRPFVYFIIFLIGIVITLSLKLVGGLLIFALLFNTASTVLQFLQEMRKIIIVSPIVGAITCVSGLITSLAFDIPVGSCIVLVSTLIFAMSVLLSPKRKRREVKEPN
;
A
#
# COMPACT_ATOMS: atom_id res chain seq x y z
N MET A 1 12.14 25.48 20.11
CA MET A 1 12.57 24.77 18.92
C MET A 1 12.72 23.26 19.20
N ILE A 2 13.62 22.83 20.07
CA ILE A 2 13.89 21.40 20.37
C ILE A 2 12.63 20.55 20.68
N TRP A 3 11.67 21.07 21.47
CA TRP A 3 10.43 20.36 21.80
C TRP A 3 9.50 20.16 20.60
N LEU A 4 9.49 21.11 19.66
CA LEU A 4 8.66 21.03 18.45
C LEU A 4 9.24 19.99 17.48
N GLU A 5 10.54 19.97 17.32
CA GLU A 5 11.28 18.98 16.51
C GLU A 5 11.09 17.56 17.08
N LEU A 6 11.19 17.42 18.41
CA LEU A 6 10.97 16.15 19.10
C LEU A 6 9.52 15.63 18.86
N ALA A 7 8.51 16.49 18.93
CA ALA A 7 7.13 16.11 18.68
C ALA A 7 6.88 15.69 17.21
N ILE A 8 7.54 16.33 16.26
CA ILE A 8 7.44 15.97 14.82
C ILE A 8 8.09 14.60 14.59
N ILE A 9 9.29 14.37 15.14
CA ILE A 9 9.99 13.08 15.01
C ILE A 9 9.20 11.94 15.67
N GLN A 10 8.60 12.18 16.83
CA GLN A 10 7.75 11.19 17.49
C GLN A 10 6.53 10.83 16.65
N ARG A 11 5.83 11.83 16.07
CA ARG A 11 4.69 11.59 15.16
C ARG A 11 5.12 10.81 13.92
N ALA A 12 6.27 11.16 13.34
CA ALA A 12 6.85 10.45 12.22
C ALA A 12 7.11 8.98 12.53
N LEU A 13 7.73 8.71 13.67
CA LEU A 13 8.07 7.36 14.10
C LEU A 13 6.81 6.53 14.33
N ILE A 14 5.81 7.07 15.03
CA ILE A 14 4.52 6.42 15.22
C ILE A 14 3.84 6.18 13.87
N GLY A 15 3.80 7.18 13.00
CA GLY A 15 3.24 7.07 11.66
C GLY A 15 3.92 5.99 10.83
N CYS A 16 5.25 5.90 10.87
CA CYS A 16 6.01 4.84 10.19
C CYS A 16 5.67 3.44 10.71
N VAL A 17 5.59 3.26 12.03
CA VAL A 17 5.22 1.97 12.62
C VAL A 17 3.82 1.57 12.18
N LEU A 18 2.83 2.47 12.28
CA LEU A 18 1.44 2.20 11.92
C LEU A 18 1.29 1.94 10.41
N THR A 19 1.93 2.77 9.56
CA THR A 19 1.91 2.60 8.10
C THR A 19 2.55 1.28 7.70
N GLY A 20 3.74 1.00 8.22
CA GLY A 20 4.46 -0.25 7.93
C GLY A 20 3.69 -1.48 8.39
N PHE A 21 3.04 -1.41 9.57
CA PHE A 21 2.17 -2.47 10.07
C PHE A 21 0.99 -2.72 9.14
N LEU A 22 0.24 -1.68 8.77
CA LEU A 22 -0.93 -1.81 7.90
C LEU A 22 -0.56 -2.29 6.49
N THR A 23 0.47 -1.70 5.89
CA THR A 23 0.91 -2.10 4.54
C THR A 23 1.48 -3.50 4.53
N GLY A 24 2.22 -3.91 5.55
CA GLY A 24 2.72 -5.27 5.71
C GLY A 24 1.59 -6.29 5.87
N LEU A 25 0.56 -5.98 6.66
CA LEU A 25 -0.60 -6.86 6.86
C LEU A 25 -1.43 -7.01 5.58
N ILE A 26 -1.87 -5.89 4.99
CA ILE A 26 -2.73 -5.89 3.80
C ILE A 26 -1.96 -6.40 2.58
N GLY A 27 -0.65 -6.13 2.49
CA GLY A 27 0.22 -6.62 1.43
C GLY A 27 0.20 -8.14 1.28
N VAL A 28 0.06 -8.90 2.37
CA VAL A 28 -0.08 -10.36 2.32
C VAL A 28 -1.31 -10.77 1.51
N PHE A 29 -2.46 -10.12 1.75
CA PHE A 29 -3.70 -10.40 1.02
C PHE A 29 -3.58 -9.99 -0.44
N VAL A 30 -3.00 -8.81 -0.71
CA VAL A 30 -2.77 -8.32 -2.07
C VAL A 30 -1.95 -9.30 -2.89
N VAL A 31 -0.84 -9.78 -2.35
CA VAL A 31 0.06 -10.71 -3.06
C VAL A 31 -0.58 -12.08 -3.19
N ARG A 32 -1.20 -12.61 -2.13
CA ARG A 32 -1.78 -13.96 -2.12
C ARG A 32 -3.07 -14.09 -2.91
N MET A 33 -3.92 -13.09 -2.87
CA MET A 33 -5.16 -13.05 -3.65
C MET A 33 -4.95 -12.59 -5.10
N ARG A 34 -3.69 -12.31 -5.50
CA ARG A 34 -3.32 -11.82 -6.83
C ARG A 34 -4.02 -10.51 -7.20
N LEU A 35 -4.16 -9.62 -6.21
CA LEU A 35 -4.74 -8.28 -6.39
C LEU A 35 -3.67 -7.21 -6.70
N SER A 36 -2.49 -7.63 -7.15
CA SER A 36 -1.33 -6.75 -7.35
C SER A 36 -1.64 -5.63 -8.33
N SER A 37 -2.22 -5.96 -9.49
CA SER A 37 -2.58 -4.99 -10.51
C SER A 37 -3.58 -3.97 -9.99
N ILE A 38 -4.59 -4.43 -9.23
CA ILE A 38 -5.61 -3.56 -8.62
C ILE A 38 -4.97 -2.63 -7.59
N GLY A 39 -4.17 -3.16 -6.67
CA GLY A 39 -3.47 -2.35 -5.66
C GLY A 39 -2.55 -1.29 -6.24
N TYR A 40 -1.84 -1.63 -7.33
CA TYR A 40 -1.03 -0.69 -8.09
C TYR A 40 -1.86 0.45 -8.68
N SER A 41 -2.93 0.14 -9.39
CA SER A 41 -3.82 1.13 -9.98
C SER A 41 -4.51 1.99 -8.93
N MET A 42 -4.88 1.40 -7.78
CA MET A 42 -5.47 2.12 -6.64
C MET A 42 -4.52 3.17 -6.06
N SER A 43 -3.23 2.88 -5.95
CA SER A 43 -2.23 3.85 -5.43
C SER A 43 -2.15 5.08 -6.32
N HIS A 44 -2.13 4.90 -7.63
CA HIS A 44 -2.09 6.00 -8.58
C HIS A 44 -3.43 6.71 -8.71
N GLY A 45 -4.55 5.99 -8.57
CA GLY A 45 -5.87 6.58 -8.43
C GLY A 45 -5.99 7.44 -7.16
N ALA A 46 -5.46 6.95 -6.03
CA ALA A 46 -5.41 7.72 -4.78
C ALA A 46 -4.60 9.02 -4.94
N PHE A 47 -3.47 8.96 -5.64
CA PHE A 47 -2.66 10.14 -5.97
C PHE A 47 -3.43 11.13 -6.85
N ALA A 48 -4.08 10.67 -7.92
CA ALA A 48 -4.91 11.52 -8.77
C ALA A 48 -6.08 12.15 -8.00
N GLY A 49 -6.71 11.38 -7.12
CA GLY A 49 -7.78 11.87 -6.24
C GLY A 49 -7.28 12.91 -5.22
N ALA A 50 -6.07 12.73 -4.65
CA ALA A 50 -5.47 13.72 -3.76
C ALA A 50 -5.17 15.03 -4.51
N ALA A 51 -4.62 14.93 -5.74
CA ALA A 51 -4.38 16.08 -6.62
C ALA A 51 -5.68 16.83 -6.96
N LEU A 52 -6.77 16.09 -7.25
CA LEU A 52 -8.10 16.67 -7.45
C LEU A 52 -8.56 17.42 -6.19
N GLY A 53 -8.42 16.82 -5.01
CA GLY A 53 -8.80 17.44 -3.74
C GLY A 53 -8.11 18.79 -3.51
N VAL A 54 -6.80 18.86 -3.80
CA VAL A 54 -6.03 20.10 -3.76
C VAL A 54 -6.56 21.11 -4.79
N ALA A 55 -6.80 20.68 -6.03
CA ALA A 55 -7.28 21.55 -7.12
C ALA A 55 -8.62 22.20 -6.82
N ILE A 56 -9.57 21.47 -6.23
CA ILE A 56 -10.91 22.00 -5.88
C ILE A 56 -11.02 22.52 -4.44
N SER A 57 -9.88 22.66 -3.73
CA SER A 57 -9.84 23.12 -2.32
C SER A 57 -10.72 22.26 -1.39
N SER A 58 -10.83 20.97 -1.68
CA SER A 58 -11.57 19.98 -0.89
C SER A 58 -10.63 19.15 -0.03
N ASN A 59 -11.18 18.20 0.76
CA ASN A 59 -10.36 17.31 1.58
C ASN A 59 -9.59 16.29 0.71
N PRO A 60 -8.24 16.38 0.60
CA PRO A 60 -7.46 15.49 -0.28
C PRO A 60 -7.53 14.02 0.10
N LEU A 61 -7.77 13.69 1.37
CA LEU A 61 -7.92 12.31 1.81
C LEU A 61 -9.23 11.69 1.33
N LEU A 62 -10.33 12.45 1.40
CA LEU A 62 -11.63 11.96 0.94
C LEU A 62 -11.63 11.73 -0.57
N THR A 63 -11.15 12.72 -1.33
CA THR A 63 -11.07 12.62 -2.79
C THR A 63 -10.09 11.52 -3.24
N SER A 64 -8.98 11.33 -2.54
CA SER A 64 -8.03 10.23 -2.73
C SER A 64 -8.72 8.87 -2.56
N PHE A 65 -9.44 8.69 -1.47
CA PHE A 65 -10.16 7.44 -1.20
C PHE A 65 -11.24 7.17 -2.25
N LEU A 66 -12.07 8.16 -2.57
CA LEU A 66 -13.13 8.00 -3.57
C LEU A 66 -12.56 7.66 -4.95
N PHE A 67 -11.51 8.35 -5.38
CA PHE A 67 -10.89 8.13 -6.69
C PHE A 67 -10.21 6.76 -6.77
N SER A 68 -9.53 6.35 -5.71
CA SER A 68 -8.95 5.01 -5.57
C SER A 68 -10.02 3.91 -5.65
N ALA A 69 -11.12 4.09 -4.92
CA ALA A 69 -12.24 3.15 -4.92
C ALA A 69 -12.91 3.04 -6.31
N VAL A 70 -13.16 4.18 -6.96
CA VAL A 70 -13.69 4.22 -8.33
C VAL A 70 -12.76 3.50 -9.30
N THR A 71 -11.46 3.77 -9.22
CA THR A 71 -10.44 3.09 -10.06
C THR A 71 -10.51 1.57 -9.87
N ALA A 72 -10.55 1.09 -8.63
CA ALA A 72 -10.62 -0.34 -8.34
C ALA A 72 -11.92 -0.99 -8.84
N LEU A 73 -13.06 -0.33 -8.64
CA LEU A 73 -14.38 -0.83 -9.04
C LEU A 73 -14.57 -0.88 -10.55
N LEU A 74 -13.88 -0.01 -11.29
CA LEU A 74 -13.98 0.05 -12.76
C LEU A 74 -13.12 -1.01 -13.46
N ILE A 75 -12.00 -1.44 -12.88
CA ILE A 75 -11.06 -2.37 -13.55
C ILE A 75 -11.77 -3.67 -13.98
N GLY A 76 -12.52 -4.31 -13.09
CA GLY A 76 -13.22 -5.57 -13.39
C GLY A 76 -14.25 -5.41 -14.52
N PRO A 77 -15.29 -4.58 -14.34
CA PRO A 77 -16.34 -4.39 -15.37
C PRO A 77 -15.80 -3.93 -16.73
N VAL A 78 -14.76 -3.06 -16.73
CA VAL A 78 -14.15 -2.59 -17.99
C VAL A 78 -13.39 -3.74 -18.66
N ALA A 79 -12.65 -4.56 -17.90
CA ALA A 79 -11.95 -5.73 -18.42
C ALA A 79 -12.92 -6.72 -19.07
N ASP A 80 -14.04 -7.03 -18.39
CA ASP A 80 -15.06 -7.95 -18.88
C ASP A 80 -15.71 -7.40 -20.18
N LYS A 81 -16.10 -6.13 -20.19
CA LYS A 81 -16.73 -5.49 -21.35
C LYS A 81 -15.78 -5.36 -22.55
N ALA A 82 -14.52 -5.04 -22.29
CA ALA A 82 -13.49 -4.93 -23.33
C ALA A 82 -12.94 -6.30 -23.79
N ARG A 83 -13.26 -7.40 -23.09
CA ARG A 83 -12.69 -8.74 -23.28
C ARG A 83 -11.16 -8.76 -23.19
N LEU A 84 -10.62 -7.97 -22.27
CA LEU A 84 -9.19 -7.86 -21.99
C LEU A 84 -8.89 -8.38 -20.58
N SER A 85 -7.61 -8.67 -20.32
CA SER A 85 -7.17 -9.05 -18.97
C SER A 85 -7.24 -7.84 -18.02
N GLN A 86 -7.45 -8.08 -16.72
CA GLN A 86 -7.40 -7.03 -15.70
C GLN A 86 -6.03 -6.34 -15.68
N ASP A 87 -4.94 -7.06 -15.94
CA ASP A 87 -3.60 -6.49 -16.04
C ASP A 87 -3.47 -5.49 -17.21
N THR A 88 -4.11 -5.79 -18.35
CA THR A 88 -4.15 -4.86 -19.50
C THR A 88 -4.90 -3.57 -19.14
N ILE A 89 -6.08 -3.69 -18.52
CA ILE A 89 -6.85 -2.51 -18.09
C ILE A 89 -6.10 -1.70 -17.04
N THR A 90 -5.43 -2.37 -16.11
CA THR A 90 -4.58 -1.70 -15.11
C THR A 90 -3.43 -0.94 -15.77
N SER A 91 -2.79 -1.52 -16.79
CA SER A 91 -1.72 -0.87 -17.55
C SER A 91 -2.19 0.38 -18.30
N ILE A 92 -3.45 0.44 -18.67
CA ILE A 92 -4.09 1.64 -19.27
C ILE A 92 -4.49 2.64 -18.17
N ALA A 93 -5.04 2.16 -17.07
CA ALA A 93 -5.51 3.01 -15.97
C ALA A 93 -4.36 3.74 -15.27
N PHE A 94 -3.17 3.16 -15.21
CA PHE A 94 -2.00 3.79 -14.59
C PHE A 94 -1.61 5.12 -15.26
N PRO A 95 -1.26 5.16 -16.55
CA PRO A 95 -0.90 6.42 -17.20
C PRO A 95 -2.07 7.41 -17.24
N LEU A 96 -3.32 6.92 -17.30
CA LEU A 96 -4.49 7.79 -17.22
C LEU A 96 -4.56 8.49 -15.85
N ASN A 97 -4.44 7.75 -14.75
CA ASN A 97 -4.46 8.31 -13.40
C ASN A 97 -3.30 9.30 -13.20
N MET A 98 -2.11 8.98 -13.71
CA MET A 98 -0.95 9.89 -13.65
C MET A 98 -1.19 11.18 -14.44
N SER A 99 -1.73 11.06 -15.66
CA SER A 99 -2.07 12.23 -16.47
C SER A 99 -3.11 13.11 -15.80
N LEU A 100 -4.16 12.51 -15.23
CA LEU A 100 -5.18 13.23 -14.47
C LEU A 100 -4.59 13.93 -13.25
N ALA A 101 -3.70 13.25 -12.50
CA ALA A 101 -3.03 13.84 -11.35
C ALA A 101 -2.26 15.10 -11.74
N PHE A 102 -1.44 15.06 -12.79
CA PHE A 102 -0.68 16.22 -13.24
C PHE A 102 -1.59 17.34 -13.76
N ILE A 103 -2.66 17.02 -14.50
CA ILE A 103 -3.65 18.01 -14.94
C ILE A 103 -4.29 18.68 -13.72
N PHE A 104 -4.74 17.95 -12.72
CA PHE A 104 -5.34 18.51 -11.51
C PHE A 104 -4.35 19.39 -10.73
N LEU A 105 -3.08 19.00 -10.65
CA LEU A 105 -2.05 19.83 -10.02
C LEU A 105 -1.81 21.14 -10.75
N THR A 106 -1.88 21.16 -12.10
CA THR A 106 -1.76 22.40 -12.88
C THR A 106 -2.98 23.31 -12.75
N LEU A 107 -4.15 22.74 -12.48
CA LEU A 107 -5.40 23.49 -12.26
C LEU A 107 -5.52 24.02 -10.82
N SER A 108 -4.60 23.65 -9.93
CA SER A 108 -4.62 24.15 -8.54
C SER A 108 -4.41 25.66 -8.52
N PRO A 109 -5.22 26.42 -7.72
CA PRO A 109 -5.06 27.89 -7.59
C PRO A 109 -3.70 28.31 -7.05
N GLN A 110 -3.01 27.40 -6.37
CA GLN A 110 -1.64 27.59 -5.87
C GLN A 110 -0.64 27.11 -6.93
N VAL A 111 -0.47 27.89 -8.00
CA VAL A 111 0.50 27.62 -9.08
C VAL A 111 1.91 27.68 -8.51
N GLY A 112 2.52 26.52 -8.37
CA GLY A 112 3.86 26.28 -7.85
C GLY A 112 3.88 24.96 -7.10
N LEU A 113 5.05 24.33 -6.97
CA LEU A 113 5.26 23.18 -6.07
C LEU A 113 5.03 23.64 -4.61
N SER A 114 3.76 23.86 -4.24
CA SER A 114 3.41 24.13 -2.85
C SER A 114 3.87 22.96 -1.99
N SER A 115 4.20 23.22 -0.75
CA SER A 115 4.60 22.17 0.21
C SER A 115 3.55 21.05 0.31
N GLU A 116 2.28 21.37 0.05
CA GLU A 116 1.16 20.41 0.02
C GLU A 116 1.25 19.46 -1.19
N VAL A 117 1.52 19.98 -2.39
CA VAL A 117 1.71 19.18 -3.60
C VAL A 117 2.93 18.28 -3.45
N ALA A 118 4.05 18.83 -2.97
CA ALA A 118 5.27 18.06 -2.71
C ALA A 118 5.02 16.95 -1.67
N SER A 119 4.24 17.22 -0.62
CA SER A 119 3.92 16.21 0.40
C SER A 119 3.05 15.07 -0.13
N VAL A 120 2.15 15.34 -1.06
CA VAL A 120 1.32 14.31 -1.72
C VAL A 120 2.14 13.43 -2.66
N LEU A 121 3.13 14.03 -3.37
CA LEU A 121 4.00 13.31 -4.30
C LEU A 121 5.03 12.42 -3.58
N TRP A 122 5.79 13.04 -2.69
CA TRP A 122 7.00 12.45 -2.10
C TRP A 122 6.80 11.94 -0.68
N GLY A 123 5.64 12.22 -0.10
CA GLY A 123 5.39 12.04 1.33
C GLY A 123 6.06 13.15 2.17
N SER A 124 5.51 13.39 3.34
CA SER A 124 6.07 14.34 4.29
C SER A 124 5.71 13.96 5.73
N VAL A 125 6.73 13.84 6.53
CA VAL A 125 6.60 13.62 7.97
C VAL A 125 5.84 14.77 8.66
N ILE A 126 6.07 16.00 8.17
CA ILE A 126 5.49 17.22 8.76
C ILE A 126 3.98 17.30 8.50
N SER A 127 3.51 16.67 7.41
CA SER A 127 2.08 16.72 7.02
C SER A 127 1.17 15.84 7.87
N MET A 128 1.71 14.94 8.71
CA MET A 128 0.93 14.07 9.59
C MET A 128 0.34 14.81 10.79
N SER A 129 -0.99 14.78 10.91
CA SER A 129 -1.71 15.32 12.05
C SER A 129 -1.97 14.25 13.12
N ASN A 130 -2.30 14.68 14.35
CA ASN A 130 -2.71 13.75 15.41
C ASN A 130 -3.98 12.96 15.03
N LYS A 131 -4.87 13.54 14.21
CA LYS A 131 -6.06 12.86 13.70
C LYS A 131 -5.70 11.73 12.75
N ASP A 132 -4.71 11.93 11.87
CA ASP A 132 -4.24 10.88 10.95
C ASP A 132 -3.67 9.69 11.73
N ILE A 133 -2.85 9.96 12.75
CA ILE A 133 -2.29 8.93 13.64
C ILE A 133 -3.40 8.17 14.38
N LEU A 134 -4.41 8.87 14.89
CA LEU A 134 -5.54 8.24 15.57
C LEU A 134 -6.32 7.31 14.62
N PHE A 135 -6.64 7.77 13.40
CA PHE A 135 -7.30 6.94 12.40
C PHE A 135 -6.46 5.72 12.02
N MET A 136 -5.15 5.88 11.83
CA MET A 136 -4.25 4.76 11.57
C MET A 136 -4.20 3.78 12.74
N ALA A 137 -4.15 4.25 13.98
CA ALA A 137 -4.16 3.41 15.18
C ALA A 137 -5.46 2.60 15.29
N ILE A 138 -6.62 3.24 15.02
CA ILE A 138 -7.91 2.53 14.95
C ILE A 138 -7.87 1.44 13.87
N LEU A 139 -7.33 1.72 12.70
CA LEU A 139 -7.21 0.74 11.63
C LEU A 139 -6.23 -0.39 11.98
N CYS A 140 -5.14 -0.10 12.67
CA CYS A 140 -4.17 -1.10 13.13
C CYS A 140 -4.78 -2.11 14.13
N THR A 141 -5.83 -1.72 14.84
CA THR A 141 -6.57 -2.61 15.73
C THR A 141 -7.76 -3.26 15.02
N ALA A 142 -8.52 -2.49 14.26
CA ALA A 142 -9.71 -2.96 13.56
C ALA A 142 -9.38 -3.97 12.44
N THR A 143 -8.35 -3.70 11.64
CA THR A 143 -8.01 -4.57 10.49
C THR A 143 -7.64 -6.00 10.91
N PRO A 144 -6.70 -6.25 11.83
CA PRO A 144 -6.41 -7.62 12.27
C PRO A 144 -7.59 -8.28 12.97
N THR A 145 -8.43 -7.53 13.71
CA THR A 145 -9.64 -8.06 14.35
C THR A 145 -10.64 -8.53 13.31
N LEU A 146 -10.92 -7.73 12.27
CA LEU A 146 -11.81 -8.09 11.17
C LEU A 146 -11.26 -9.28 10.35
N ILE A 147 -9.95 -9.29 10.08
CA ILE A 147 -9.30 -10.43 9.43
C ILE A 147 -9.41 -11.69 10.28
N GLY A 148 -9.24 -11.58 11.59
CA GLY A 148 -9.40 -12.70 12.54
C GLY A 148 -10.83 -13.23 12.57
N PHE A 149 -11.83 -12.36 12.48
CA PHE A 149 -13.23 -12.75 12.44
C PHE A 149 -13.60 -13.53 11.18
N PHE A 150 -13.09 -13.08 10.02
CA PHE A 150 -13.31 -13.73 8.72
C PHE A 150 -12.14 -14.64 8.31
N TRP A 151 -11.38 -15.15 9.28
CA TRP A 151 -10.15 -15.89 9.00
C TRP A 151 -10.36 -17.11 8.10
N LYS A 152 -11.42 -17.88 8.34
CA LYS A 152 -11.70 -19.13 7.60
C LYS A 152 -11.95 -18.85 6.13
N GLU A 153 -12.82 -17.90 5.85
CA GLU A 153 -13.21 -17.52 4.49
C GLU A 153 -12.04 -16.88 3.73
N LEU A 154 -11.36 -15.93 4.37
CA LEU A 154 -10.19 -15.27 3.77
C LEU A 154 -9.05 -16.25 3.51
N PHE A 155 -8.80 -17.19 4.42
CA PHE A 155 -7.79 -18.22 4.23
C PHE A 155 -8.12 -19.15 3.07
N ALA A 156 -9.35 -19.62 2.95
CA ALA A 156 -9.81 -20.46 1.83
C ALA A 156 -9.63 -19.72 0.48
N ILE A 157 -10.04 -18.45 0.42
CA ILE A 157 -9.91 -17.62 -0.79
C ILE A 157 -8.45 -17.38 -1.17
N MET A 158 -7.56 -17.14 -0.18
CA MET A 158 -6.12 -16.97 -0.42
C MET A 158 -5.44 -18.25 -0.91
N PHE A 159 -5.96 -19.42 -0.52
CA PHE A 159 -5.43 -20.70 -0.95
C PHE A 159 -5.82 -20.99 -2.41
N ASP A 160 -7.10 -21.06 -2.69
CA ASP A 160 -7.65 -21.15 -4.05
C ASP A 160 -9.10 -20.64 -4.09
N ARG A 161 -9.32 -19.57 -4.83
CA ARG A 161 -10.63 -18.95 -4.94
C ARG A 161 -11.68 -19.88 -5.55
N ARG A 162 -11.29 -20.71 -6.53
CA ARG A 162 -12.23 -21.63 -7.22
C ARG A 162 -12.66 -22.75 -6.28
N LEU A 163 -11.72 -23.27 -5.48
CA LEU A 163 -12.05 -24.27 -4.47
C LEU A 163 -12.97 -23.70 -3.40
N ALA A 164 -12.69 -22.47 -2.91
CA ALA A 164 -13.55 -21.79 -1.95
C ALA A 164 -14.99 -21.59 -2.47
N GLU A 165 -15.13 -21.24 -3.75
CA GLU A 165 -16.44 -21.13 -4.41
C GLU A 165 -17.13 -22.50 -4.54
N ALA A 166 -16.39 -23.57 -4.82
CA ALA A 166 -16.93 -24.94 -4.87
C ALA A 166 -17.38 -25.43 -3.49
N ASP A 167 -16.72 -25.00 -2.41
CA ASP A 167 -17.11 -25.27 -1.02
C ASP A 167 -18.29 -24.39 -0.54
N GLY A 168 -18.90 -23.60 -1.43
CA GLY A 168 -20.07 -22.78 -1.14
C GLY A 168 -19.76 -21.40 -0.55
N ILE A 169 -18.51 -20.98 -0.50
CA ILE A 169 -18.13 -19.64 0.00
C ILE A 169 -18.38 -18.61 -1.11
N ASN A 170 -19.24 -17.62 -0.83
CA ASN A 170 -19.35 -16.48 -1.74
C ASN A 170 -18.11 -15.59 -1.63
N THR A 171 -17.19 -15.72 -2.60
CA THR A 171 -15.88 -15.04 -2.54
C THR A 171 -15.95 -13.55 -2.83
N ARG A 172 -16.98 -13.08 -3.57
CA ARG A 172 -17.08 -11.68 -4.01
C ARG A 172 -17.07 -10.66 -2.87
N PRO A 173 -17.90 -10.78 -1.81
CA PRO A 173 -17.90 -9.79 -0.72
C PRO A 173 -16.56 -9.70 -0.02
N PHE A 174 -15.85 -10.82 0.17
CA PHE A 174 -14.54 -10.84 0.82
C PHE A 174 -13.46 -10.18 -0.04
N VAL A 175 -13.49 -10.38 -1.36
CA VAL A 175 -12.55 -9.69 -2.27
C VAL A 175 -12.82 -8.18 -2.24
N TYR A 176 -14.08 -7.73 -2.31
CA TYR A 176 -14.42 -6.31 -2.19
C TYR A 176 -14.04 -5.74 -0.83
N PHE A 177 -14.20 -6.50 0.25
CA PHE A 177 -13.77 -6.11 1.58
C PHE A 177 -12.26 -5.86 1.64
N ILE A 178 -11.45 -6.75 1.07
CA ILE A 178 -9.99 -6.55 0.99
C ILE A 178 -9.65 -5.35 0.11
N ILE A 179 -10.29 -5.16 -1.04
CA ILE A 179 -10.10 -3.99 -1.90
C ILE A 179 -10.42 -2.69 -1.15
N PHE A 180 -11.50 -2.67 -0.37
CA PHE A 180 -11.88 -1.53 0.48
C PHE A 180 -10.78 -1.23 1.52
N LEU A 181 -10.28 -2.24 2.21
CA LEU A 181 -9.16 -2.08 3.16
C LEU A 181 -7.89 -1.56 2.48
N ILE A 182 -7.56 -2.08 1.28
CA ILE A 182 -6.43 -1.58 0.48
C ILE A 182 -6.59 -0.07 0.23
N GLY A 183 -7.77 0.38 -0.21
CA GLY A 183 -8.05 1.78 -0.49
C GLY A 183 -7.87 2.68 0.73
N ILE A 184 -8.37 2.28 1.90
CA ILE A 184 -8.21 3.03 3.14
C ILE A 184 -6.73 3.10 3.55
N VAL A 185 -6.03 1.96 3.54
CA VAL A 185 -4.62 1.90 3.94
C VAL A 185 -3.75 2.75 3.01
N ILE A 186 -3.95 2.66 1.69
CA ILE A 186 -3.24 3.49 0.71
C ILE A 186 -3.51 4.97 0.99
N THR A 187 -4.77 5.38 1.13
CA THR A 187 -5.15 6.78 1.32
C THR A 187 -4.53 7.40 2.58
N LEU A 188 -4.56 6.70 3.71
CA LEU A 188 -3.97 7.19 4.95
C LEU A 188 -2.45 7.22 4.92
N SER A 189 -1.84 6.22 4.27
CA SER A 189 -0.39 6.10 4.16
C SER A 189 0.21 7.08 3.13
N LEU A 190 -0.63 7.64 2.24
CA LEU A 190 -0.21 8.54 1.17
C LEU A 190 0.53 9.77 1.71
N LYS A 191 0.08 10.34 2.83
CA LYS A 191 0.71 11.52 3.44
C LYS A 191 2.15 11.27 3.89
N LEU A 192 2.44 10.07 4.41
CA LEU A 192 3.77 9.73 4.92
C LEU A 192 4.72 9.29 3.81
N VAL A 193 4.26 8.35 2.99
CA VAL A 193 5.11 7.67 2.00
C VAL A 193 5.06 8.34 0.63
N GLY A 194 3.94 8.99 0.33
CA GLY A 194 3.66 9.59 -0.98
C GLY A 194 2.92 8.65 -1.93
N GLY A 195 2.09 9.24 -2.79
CA GLY A 195 1.18 8.49 -3.66
C GLY A 195 1.86 7.65 -4.74
N LEU A 196 3.08 8.04 -5.13
CA LEU A 196 3.85 7.31 -6.13
C LEU A 196 4.52 6.05 -5.56
N LEU A 197 4.75 6.00 -4.25
CA LEU A 197 5.68 5.09 -3.62
C LEU A 197 5.02 4.05 -2.71
N ILE A 198 3.80 4.33 -2.24
CA ILE A 198 3.11 3.51 -1.24
C ILE A 198 2.93 2.05 -1.66
N PHE A 199 2.68 1.79 -2.96
CA PHE A 199 2.45 0.44 -3.42
C PHE A 199 3.72 -0.43 -3.30
N ALA A 200 4.91 0.16 -3.46
CA ALA A 200 6.17 -0.57 -3.31
C ALA A 200 6.33 -1.12 -1.89
N LEU A 201 6.02 -0.32 -0.88
CA LEU A 201 6.03 -0.77 0.51
C LEU A 201 5.04 -1.92 0.75
N LEU A 202 3.84 -1.82 0.17
CA LEU A 202 2.79 -2.82 0.30
C LEU A 202 3.21 -4.19 -0.30
N PHE A 203 3.94 -4.19 -1.43
CA PHE A 203 4.40 -5.43 -2.06
C PHE A 203 5.70 -5.97 -1.47
N ASN A 204 6.69 -5.10 -1.27
CA ASN A 204 8.03 -5.51 -0.88
C ASN A 204 8.02 -6.19 0.49
N THR A 205 7.27 -5.66 1.46
CA THR A 205 7.21 -6.21 2.82
C THR A 205 6.62 -7.62 2.84
N ALA A 206 5.46 -7.81 2.21
CA ALA A 206 4.82 -9.11 2.12
C ALA A 206 5.68 -10.11 1.31
N SER A 207 6.23 -9.68 0.18
CA SER A 207 7.07 -10.51 -0.68
C SER A 207 8.36 -10.93 0.02
N THR A 208 8.96 -10.08 0.84
CA THR A 208 10.13 -10.40 1.67
C THR A 208 9.84 -11.58 2.61
N VAL A 209 8.75 -11.50 3.35
CA VAL A 209 8.38 -12.56 4.31
C VAL A 209 8.03 -13.86 3.60
N LEU A 210 7.36 -13.77 2.46
CA LEU A 210 7.03 -14.91 1.61
C LEU A 210 8.25 -15.66 1.06
N GLN A 211 9.46 -15.07 1.06
CA GLN A 211 10.68 -15.79 0.70
C GLN A 211 11.08 -16.84 1.74
N PHE A 212 10.82 -16.57 3.02
CA PHE A 212 11.27 -17.41 4.13
C PHE A 212 10.16 -18.28 4.70
N LEU A 213 8.93 -17.77 4.76
CA LEU A 213 7.79 -18.43 5.40
C LEU A 213 6.81 -19.00 4.37
N GLN A 214 6.22 -20.16 4.70
CA GLN A 214 5.17 -20.81 3.91
C GLN A 214 3.84 -20.88 4.66
N GLU A 215 3.89 -20.91 5.98
CA GLU A 215 2.72 -20.99 6.83
C GLU A 215 2.01 -19.63 6.93
N MET A 216 0.76 -19.56 6.47
CA MET A 216 0.01 -18.31 6.36
C MET A 216 -0.15 -17.57 7.68
N ARG A 217 -0.38 -18.31 8.80
CA ARG A 217 -0.50 -17.67 10.11
C ARG A 217 0.76 -16.91 10.50
N LYS A 218 1.93 -17.50 10.26
CA LYS A 218 3.23 -16.85 10.53
C LYS A 218 3.45 -15.67 9.60
N ILE A 219 3.07 -15.79 8.32
CA ILE A 219 3.24 -14.72 7.34
C ILE A 219 2.43 -13.49 7.76
N ILE A 220 1.17 -13.65 8.17
CA ILE A 220 0.29 -12.55 8.60
C ILE A 220 0.80 -11.86 9.88
N ILE A 221 1.47 -12.57 10.75
CA ILE A 221 2.04 -11.99 11.98
C ILE A 221 3.37 -11.31 11.71
N VAL A 222 4.22 -11.90 10.87
CA VAL A 222 5.58 -11.40 10.62
C VAL A 222 5.61 -10.24 9.63
N SER A 223 4.72 -10.24 8.61
CA SER A 223 4.72 -9.18 7.58
C SER A 223 4.48 -7.78 8.14
N PRO A 224 3.53 -7.53 9.07
CA PRO A 224 3.36 -6.23 9.72
C PRO A 224 4.62 -5.78 10.47
N ILE A 225 5.30 -6.70 11.15
CA ILE A 225 6.53 -6.40 11.90
C ILE A 225 7.65 -5.99 10.94
N VAL A 226 7.85 -6.76 9.87
CA VAL A 226 8.83 -6.42 8.83
C VAL A 226 8.49 -5.09 8.17
N GLY A 227 7.21 -4.82 7.90
CA GLY A 227 6.74 -3.54 7.37
C GLY A 227 7.07 -2.37 8.29
N ALA A 228 6.78 -2.50 9.60
CA ALA A 228 7.10 -1.47 10.58
C ALA A 228 8.61 -1.21 10.68
N ILE A 229 9.43 -2.26 10.76
CA ILE A 229 10.89 -2.14 10.79
C ILE A 229 11.41 -1.46 9.52
N THR A 230 10.92 -1.86 8.35
CA THR A 230 11.31 -1.28 7.06
C THR A 230 10.99 0.22 7.00
N CYS A 231 9.78 0.60 7.44
CA CYS A 231 9.33 1.98 7.42
C CYS A 231 10.16 2.86 8.37
N VAL A 232 10.43 2.36 9.59
CA VAL A 232 11.29 3.05 10.57
C VAL A 232 12.72 3.17 10.08
N SER A 233 13.28 2.10 9.48
CA SER A 233 14.63 2.13 8.92
C SER A 233 14.75 3.15 7.77
N GLY A 234 13.71 3.25 6.91
CA GLY A 234 13.63 4.27 5.87
C GLY A 234 13.57 5.70 6.43
N LEU A 235 12.81 5.91 7.51
CA LEU A 235 12.77 7.19 8.22
C LEU A 235 14.14 7.57 8.79
N ILE A 236 14.81 6.65 9.46
CA ILE A 236 16.16 6.89 10.02
C ILE A 236 17.14 7.24 8.89
N THR A 237 17.08 6.51 7.77
CA THR A 237 17.90 6.78 6.59
C THR A 237 17.62 8.19 6.02
N SER A 238 16.36 8.58 5.93
CA SER A 238 15.93 9.91 5.50
C SER A 238 16.51 11.01 6.39
N LEU A 239 16.43 10.84 7.70
CA LEU A 239 16.96 11.82 8.67
C LEU A 239 18.50 11.89 8.65
N ALA A 240 19.18 10.78 8.35
CA ALA A 240 20.65 10.74 8.31
C ALA A 240 21.22 11.40 7.05
N PHE A 241 20.52 11.34 5.92
CA PHE A 241 21.00 11.82 4.62
C PHE A 241 20.24 13.04 4.08
N ASP A 242 19.26 13.55 4.82
CA ASP A 242 18.39 14.68 4.43
C ASP A 242 17.70 14.48 3.07
N ILE A 243 17.16 13.27 2.86
CA ILE A 243 16.50 12.83 1.62
C ILE A 243 14.99 12.62 1.91
N PRO A 244 14.08 12.76 0.91
CA PRO A 244 12.66 12.57 1.10
C PRO A 244 12.31 11.20 1.71
N VAL A 245 11.48 11.20 2.76
CA VAL A 245 11.16 10.02 3.59
C VAL A 245 10.58 8.88 2.76
N GLY A 246 9.62 9.15 1.88
CA GLY A 246 9.00 8.14 1.04
C GLY A 246 10.00 7.41 0.16
N SER A 247 10.91 8.14 -0.48
CA SER A 247 11.95 7.56 -1.33
C SER A 247 12.90 6.65 -0.54
N CYS A 248 13.30 7.07 0.67
CA CYS A 248 14.15 6.26 1.55
C CYS A 248 13.44 4.97 1.98
N ILE A 249 12.16 5.05 2.36
CA ILE A 249 11.36 3.88 2.75
C ILE A 249 11.30 2.86 1.60
N VAL A 250 11.04 3.33 0.37
CA VAL A 250 10.97 2.45 -0.80
C VAL A 250 12.33 1.85 -1.14
N LEU A 251 13.41 2.65 -1.11
CA LEU A 251 14.76 2.16 -1.35
C LEU A 251 15.13 1.07 -0.33
N VAL A 252 14.95 1.32 0.96
CA VAL A 252 15.21 0.36 2.03
C VAL A 252 14.35 -0.89 1.87
N SER A 253 13.05 -0.76 1.58
CA SER A 253 12.17 -1.90 1.37
C SER A 253 12.61 -2.77 0.20
N THR A 254 13.06 -2.14 -0.89
CA THR A 254 13.52 -2.83 -2.09
C THR A 254 14.85 -3.54 -1.83
N LEU A 255 15.77 -2.91 -1.09
CA LEU A 255 17.03 -3.55 -0.69
C LEU A 255 16.80 -4.76 0.23
N ILE A 256 15.91 -4.64 1.22
CA ILE A 256 15.53 -5.76 2.10
C ILE A 256 14.92 -6.89 1.28
N PHE A 257 14.02 -6.57 0.33
CA PHE A 257 13.46 -7.58 -0.57
C PHE A 257 14.53 -8.25 -1.44
N ALA A 258 15.42 -7.49 -2.08
CA ALA A 258 16.52 -8.03 -2.88
C ALA A 258 17.42 -8.96 -2.07
N MET A 259 17.80 -8.55 -0.86
CA MET A 259 18.55 -9.41 0.07
C MET A 259 17.78 -10.67 0.44
N SER A 260 16.47 -10.54 0.67
CA SER A 260 15.62 -11.70 0.99
C SER A 260 15.58 -12.73 -0.14
N VAL A 261 15.56 -12.27 -1.40
CA VAL A 261 15.63 -13.17 -2.58
C VAL A 261 16.97 -13.87 -2.67
N LEU A 262 18.08 -13.16 -2.43
CA LEU A 262 19.42 -13.74 -2.44
C LEU A 262 19.63 -14.80 -1.35
N LEU A 263 19.04 -14.57 -0.15
CA LEU A 263 19.16 -15.46 1.01
C LEU A 263 18.05 -16.51 1.08
N SER A 264 17.10 -16.50 0.14
CA SER A 264 15.90 -17.35 0.19
C SER A 264 16.24 -18.84 0.13
N PRO A 265 15.73 -19.66 1.07
CA PRO A 265 15.88 -21.10 1.04
C PRO A 265 15.16 -21.77 -0.15
N LYS A 266 14.24 -21.07 -0.81
CA LYS A 266 13.55 -21.54 -2.03
C LYS A 266 14.50 -21.70 -3.20
N ARG A 267 15.56 -20.90 -3.28
CA ARG A 267 16.60 -20.99 -4.31
C ARG A 267 17.35 -22.30 -4.21
N LYS A 268 17.78 -22.68 -3.00
CA LYS A 268 18.49 -23.94 -2.77
C LYS A 268 17.66 -25.19 -3.14
N ARG A 269 16.33 -25.13 -2.99
CA ARG A 269 15.44 -26.23 -3.36
C ARG A 269 15.23 -26.38 -4.88
N ARG A 270 15.37 -25.31 -5.67
CA ARG A 270 15.33 -25.40 -7.14
C ARG A 270 16.61 -25.98 -7.72
N GLU A 271 17.77 -25.57 -7.22
CA GLU A 271 19.07 -26.08 -7.66
C GLU A 271 19.24 -27.62 -7.41
N VAL A 272 18.54 -28.13 -6.39
CA VAL A 272 18.52 -29.59 -6.10
C VAL A 272 17.54 -30.39 -6.98
N LYS A 273 16.52 -29.71 -7.60
CA LYS A 273 15.50 -30.39 -8.43
C LYS A 273 15.79 -30.37 -9.93
N GLU A 274 16.76 -29.60 -10.39
CA GLU A 274 17.27 -29.60 -11.77
C GLU A 274 18.76 -29.96 -11.75
N PRO A 275 19.14 -31.23 -11.62
CA PRO A 275 20.48 -31.67 -12.03
C PRO A 275 20.50 -31.63 -13.56
N ASN A 276 21.50 -30.96 -14.13
CA ASN A 276 21.82 -30.90 -15.55
C ASN A 276 21.70 -32.24 -16.27
#